data_acaddbde81c1d6d97a1d3cd111ff9fec
#
_entry.id   acaddbde81c1d6d97a1d3cd111ff9fec
#
_cell.length_a   1.000
_cell.length_b   1.000
_cell.length_c   1.000
_cell.angle_alpha   90.00
_cell.angle_beta   90.00
_cell.angle_gamma   90.00
#
_symmetry.space_group_name_H-M   'P 1'
#
loop_
_entity.id
_entity.type
_entity.pdbx_description
1 polymer ?
#
loop_
_entity_poly.entity_id
_entity_poly.type
_entity_poly.pdbx_seq_one_letter_code
_entity_poly.pdbx_strand_id
1 'polypeptide(L)'
;MTAVAGTVFIAAGAFWLSFTSLADLAARSGIGAGQAWAWPLIVDGIIVVATVAVVALAGQRSAWYPWALLVGGALVSVTANAIHAVVAADADVPRMLAASVAAVPPVVLLAITHLTVILTLSLIHISEPTRPY
;
A
#
# COMPACT_ATOMS: atom_id res chain seq x y z
N MET A 1 16.32 16.78 -3.39
CA MET A 1 16.71 15.55 -4.16
C MET A 1 16.98 14.34 -3.27
N THR A 2 17.73 14.49 -2.19
CA THR A 2 18.04 13.39 -1.25
C THR A 2 16.79 12.81 -0.59
N ALA A 3 15.84 13.68 -0.18
CA ALA A 3 14.59 13.24 0.41
C ALA A 3 13.71 12.44 -0.57
N VAL A 4 13.65 12.87 -1.83
CA VAL A 4 12.90 12.16 -2.88
C VAL A 4 13.53 10.79 -3.14
N ALA A 5 14.86 10.74 -3.26
CA ALA A 5 15.57 9.48 -3.46
C ALA A 5 15.35 8.50 -2.27
N GLY A 6 15.42 9.00 -1.05
CA GLY A 6 15.13 8.22 0.14
C GLY A 6 13.70 7.69 0.18
N THR A 7 12.72 8.53 -0.17
CA THR A 7 11.31 8.13 -0.23
C THR A 7 11.08 7.03 -1.27
N VAL A 8 11.64 7.18 -2.47
CA VAL A 8 11.54 6.17 -3.53
C VAL A 8 12.19 4.86 -3.10
N PHE A 9 13.35 4.93 -2.47
CA PHE A 9 14.06 3.74 -1.99
C PHE A 9 13.24 2.98 -0.94
N ILE A 10 12.69 3.68 0.04
CA ILE A 10 11.84 3.09 1.09
C ILE A 10 10.58 2.49 0.49
N ALA A 11 9.92 3.21 -0.42
CA ALA A 11 8.71 2.74 -1.09
C ALA A 11 8.99 1.48 -1.91
N ALA A 12 10.09 1.44 -2.65
CA ALA A 12 10.50 0.28 -3.44
C ALA A 12 10.77 -0.94 -2.56
N GLY A 13 11.46 -0.75 -1.44
CA GLY A 13 11.75 -1.82 -0.47
C GLY A 13 10.48 -2.35 0.18
N ALA A 14 9.60 -1.45 0.63
CA ALA A 14 8.32 -1.82 1.24
C ALA A 14 7.42 -2.56 0.24
N PHE A 15 7.34 -2.07 -0.99
CA PHE A 15 6.60 -2.72 -2.08
C PHE A 15 7.15 -4.12 -2.37
N TRP A 16 8.46 -4.25 -2.47
CA TRP A 16 9.11 -5.54 -2.72
C TRP A 16 8.77 -6.56 -1.64
N LEU A 17 8.90 -6.18 -0.37
CA LEU A 17 8.62 -7.07 0.77
C LEU A 17 7.14 -7.47 0.81
N SER A 18 6.22 -6.52 0.63
CA SER A 18 4.79 -6.80 0.59
C SER A 18 4.44 -7.68 -0.61
N PHE A 19 4.94 -7.34 -1.78
CA PHE A 19 4.67 -8.07 -3.02
C PHE A 19 5.09 -9.54 -2.92
N THR A 20 6.30 -9.81 -2.46
CA THR A 20 6.81 -11.18 -2.34
C THR A 20 6.04 -12.00 -1.32
N SER A 21 5.65 -11.39 -0.19
CA SER A 21 4.84 -12.05 0.84
C SER A 21 3.44 -12.40 0.33
N LEU A 22 2.80 -11.46 -0.35
CA LEU A 22 1.45 -11.67 -0.91
C LEU A 22 1.46 -12.70 -2.03
N ALA A 23 2.46 -12.67 -2.89
CA ALA A 23 2.60 -13.65 -3.97
C ALA A 23 2.83 -15.07 -3.42
N ASP A 24 3.67 -15.22 -2.41
CA ASP A 24 3.90 -16.52 -1.77
C ASP A 24 2.65 -17.04 -1.07
N LEU A 25 1.93 -16.18 -0.36
CA LEU A 25 0.67 -16.55 0.29
C LEU A 25 -0.38 -16.99 -0.75
N ALA A 26 -0.49 -16.27 -1.85
CA ALA A 26 -1.40 -16.61 -2.95
C ALA A 26 -1.06 -17.99 -3.53
N ALA A 27 0.22 -18.26 -3.76
CA ALA A 27 0.68 -19.56 -4.27
C ALA A 27 0.35 -20.69 -3.29
N ARG A 28 0.58 -20.47 -1.99
CA ARG A 28 0.24 -21.45 -0.94
C ARG A 28 -1.25 -21.66 -0.78
N SER A 29 -2.05 -20.68 -1.15
CA SER A 29 -3.52 -20.72 -1.06
C SER A 29 -4.19 -21.41 -2.27
N GLY A 30 -3.41 -21.91 -3.20
CA GLY A 30 -3.91 -22.66 -4.35
C GLY A 30 -3.97 -21.89 -5.65
N ILE A 31 -3.56 -20.63 -5.68
CA ILE A 31 -3.41 -19.88 -6.94
C ILE A 31 -2.15 -20.37 -7.63
N GLY A 32 -2.27 -20.73 -8.92
CA GLY A 32 -1.14 -21.25 -9.69
C GLY A 32 0.08 -20.33 -9.63
N ALA A 33 1.28 -20.94 -9.55
CA ALA A 33 2.52 -20.19 -9.42
C ALA A 33 2.72 -19.14 -10.53
N GLY A 34 2.24 -19.39 -11.73
CA GLY A 34 2.28 -18.46 -12.86
C GLY A 34 1.34 -17.27 -12.74
N GLN A 35 0.35 -17.33 -11.83
CA GLN A 35 -0.66 -16.29 -11.61
C GLN A 35 -0.56 -15.63 -10.23
N ALA A 36 0.18 -16.23 -9.31
CA ALA A 36 0.28 -15.74 -7.94
C ALA A 36 0.81 -14.30 -7.83
N TRP A 37 1.66 -13.89 -8.77
CA TRP A 37 2.21 -12.55 -8.83
C TRP A 37 1.15 -11.48 -9.13
N ALA A 38 0.06 -11.85 -9.78
CA ALA A 38 -1.00 -10.90 -10.10
C ALA A 38 -1.79 -10.49 -8.84
N TRP A 39 -1.84 -11.35 -7.84
CA TRP A 39 -2.60 -11.10 -6.62
C TRP A 39 -2.09 -9.87 -5.84
N PRO A 40 -0.79 -9.77 -5.51
CA PRO A 40 -0.30 -8.54 -4.87
C PRO A 40 -0.43 -7.31 -5.76
N LEU A 41 -0.31 -7.45 -7.07
CA LEU A 41 -0.49 -6.34 -7.99
C LEU A 41 -1.91 -5.76 -7.91
N ILE A 42 -2.93 -6.62 -7.80
CA ILE A 42 -4.32 -6.20 -7.64
C ILE A 42 -4.51 -5.50 -6.29
N VAL A 43 -4.05 -6.08 -5.20
CA VAL A 43 -4.24 -5.54 -3.85
C VAL A 43 -3.52 -4.20 -3.69
N ASP A 44 -2.25 -4.16 -4.01
CA ASP A 44 -1.44 -2.94 -3.86
C ASP A 44 -1.85 -1.88 -4.89
N GLY A 45 -2.27 -2.30 -6.08
CA GLY A 45 -2.80 -1.42 -7.11
C GLY A 45 -4.09 -0.73 -6.67
N ILE A 46 -5.00 -1.43 -6.00
CA ILE A 46 -6.21 -0.86 -5.42
C ILE A 46 -5.85 0.22 -4.38
N ILE A 47 -4.86 -0.05 -3.54
CA ILE A 47 -4.41 0.92 -2.53
C ILE A 47 -3.89 2.20 -3.19
N VAL A 48 -3.07 2.09 -4.22
CA VAL A 48 -2.53 3.25 -4.95
C VAL A 48 -3.65 4.04 -5.62
N VAL A 49 -4.51 3.37 -6.38
CA VAL A 49 -5.61 4.03 -7.10
C VAL A 49 -6.60 4.67 -6.11
N ALA A 50 -6.95 3.96 -5.04
CA ALA A 50 -7.86 4.49 -4.02
C ALA A 50 -7.25 5.69 -3.29
N THR A 51 -5.94 5.71 -3.02
CA THR A 51 -5.25 6.85 -2.42
C THR A 51 -5.35 8.09 -3.32
N VAL A 52 -5.09 7.94 -4.61
CA VAL A 52 -5.23 9.04 -5.58
C VAL A 52 -6.66 9.56 -5.59
N ALA A 53 -7.65 8.66 -5.63
CA ALA A 53 -9.05 9.03 -5.65
C ALA A 53 -9.50 9.73 -4.36
N VAL A 54 -9.06 9.25 -3.20
CA VAL A 54 -9.37 9.88 -1.90
C VAL A 54 -8.89 11.33 -1.88
N VAL A 55 -7.66 11.57 -2.32
CA VAL A 55 -7.09 12.92 -2.31
C VAL A 55 -7.77 13.81 -3.37
N ALA A 56 -8.01 13.27 -4.56
CA ALA A 56 -8.66 14.02 -5.66
C ALA A 56 -10.11 14.39 -5.35
N LEU A 57 -10.84 13.55 -4.62
CA LEU A 57 -12.24 13.74 -4.28
C LEU A 57 -12.45 14.31 -2.86
N ALA A 58 -11.40 14.81 -2.23
CA ALA A 58 -11.47 15.36 -0.88
C ALA A 58 -12.56 16.45 -0.80
N GLY A 59 -13.43 16.35 0.20
CA GLY A 59 -14.55 17.27 0.41
C GLY A 59 -15.81 16.95 -0.39
N GLN A 60 -15.78 15.99 -1.32
CA GLN A 60 -16.95 15.58 -2.08
C GLN A 60 -17.67 14.40 -1.40
N ARG A 61 -18.98 14.27 -1.64
CA ARG A 61 -19.79 13.18 -1.08
C ARG A 61 -19.36 11.81 -1.63
N SER A 62 -18.89 11.76 -2.87
CA SER A 62 -18.43 10.52 -3.51
C SER A 62 -17.12 9.99 -2.95
N ALA A 63 -16.42 10.74 -2.11
CA ALA A 63 -15.16 10.32 -1.50
C ALA A 63 -15.29 9.08 -0.58
N TRP A 64 -16.50 8.75 -0.12
CA TRP A 64 -16.71 7.58 0.74
C TRP A 64 -16.32 6.25 0.05
N TYR A 65 -16.57 6.16 -1.26
CA TYR A 65 -16.28 4.93 -2.00
C TYR A 65 -14.77 4.64 -2.11
N PRO A 66 -13.93 5.58 -2.59
CA PRO A 66 -12.48 5.35 -2.56
C PRO A 66 -11.92 5.19 -1.15
N TRP A 67 -12.50 5.83 -0.13
CA TRP A 67 -12.11 5.58 1.27
C TRP A 67 -12.39 4.12 1.68
N ALA A 68 -13.55 3.59 1.30
CA ALA A 68 -13.89 2.20 1.58
C ALA A 68 -12.93 1.23 0.88
N LEU A 69 -12.59 1.50 -0.38
CA LEU A 69 -11.61 0.72 -1.13
C LEU A 69 -10.21 0.78 -0.50
N LEU A 70 -9.80 1.97 -0.05
CA LEU A 70 -8.49 2.17 0.58
C LEU A 70 -8.40 1.39 1.89
N VAL A 71 -9.38 1.53 2.76
CA VAL A 71 -9.42 0.80 4.04
C VAL A 71 -9.49 -0.70 3.79
N GLY A 72 -10.35 -1.16 2.88
CA GLY A 72 -10.47 -2.57 2.52
C GLY A 72 -9.16 -3.14 1.97
N GLY A 73 -8.55 -2.46 1.03
CA GLY A 73 -7.27 -2.88 0.44
C GLY A 73 -6.14 -2.92 1.47
N ALA A 74 -6.06 -1.91 2.33
CA ALA A 74 -5.07 -1.85 3.40
C ALA A 74 -5.25 -3.00 4.41
N LEU A 75 -6.49 -3.28 4.81
CA LEU A 75 -6.79 -4.39 5.71
C LEU A 75 -6.41 -5.73 5.11
N VAL A 76 -6.73 -5.95 3.83
CA VAL A 76 -6.35 -7.18 3.12
C VAL A 76 -4.82 -7.31 3.06
N SER A 77 -4.13 -6.25 2.67
CA SER A 77 -2.66 -6.26 2.55
C SER A 77 -1.99 -6.54 3.89
N VAL A 78 -2.36 -5.81 4.94
CA VAL A 78 -1.78 -5.98 6.28
C VAL A 78 -2.07 -7.38 6.82
N THR A 79 -3.31 -7.83 6.71
CA THR A 79 -3.73 -9.16 7.19
C THR A 79 -2.98 -10.26 6.45
N ALA A 80 -2.90 -10.19 5.13
CA ALA A 80 -2.21 -11.19 4.31
C ALA A 80 -0.71 -11.24 4.63
N ASN A 81 -0.06 -10.10 4.78
CA ASN A 81 1.35 -10.05 5.18
C ASN A 81 1.55 -10.64 6.58
N ALA A 82 0.67 -10.34 7.53
CA ALA A 82 0.72 -10.89 8.88
C ALA A 82 0.55 -12.42 8.88
N ILE A 83 -0.43 -12.93 8.12
CA ILE A 83 -0.66 -14.38 7.99
C ILE A 83 0.56 -15.06 7.36
N HIS A 84 1.10 -14.50 6.30
CA HIS A 84 2.30 -15.01 5.65
C HIS A 84 3.46 -15.15 6.66
N ALA A 85 3.67 -14.12 7.45
CA ALA A 85 4.74 -14.11 8.44
C ALA A 85 4.54 -15.16 9.53
N VAL A 86 3.31 -15.33 10.02
CA VAL A 86 3.01 -16.35 11.04
C VAL A 86 3.24 -17.76 10.49
N VAL A 87 2.85 -18.00 9.24
CA VAL A 87 3.03 -19.31 8.58
C VAL A 87 4.50 -19.58 8.28
N ALA A 88 5.28 -18.56 7.93
CA ALA A 88 6.69 -18.69 7.52
C ALA A 88 7.66 -18.59 8.69
N ALA A 89 7.22 -18.08 9.85
CA ALA A 89 8.11 -17.85 11.00
C ALA A 89 8.65 -19.17 11.59
N ASP A 90 9.89 -19.12 12.06
CA ASP A 90 10.47 -20.20 12.84
C ASP A 90 9.72 -20.38 14.17
N ALA A 91 9.75 -21.60 14.71
CA ALA A 91 9.01 -21.95 15.93
C ALA A 91 9.42 -21.11 17.15
N ASP A 92 10.65 -20.59 17.16
CA ASP A 92 11.20 -19.79 18.26
C ASP A 92 10.72 -18.34 18.25
N VAL A 93 10.12 -17.87 17.14
CA VAL A 93 9.65 -16.49 17.01
C VAL A 93 8.21 -16.39 17.47
N PRO A 94 7.88 -15.50 18.42
CA PRO A 94 6.49 -15.28 18.81
C PRO A 94 5.64 -14.85 17.59
N ARG A 95 4.47 -15.47 17.45
CA ARG A 95 3.57 -15.20 16.31
C ARG A 95 3.18 -13.73 16.23
N MET A 96 2.92 -13.10 17.37
CA MET A 96 2.57 -11.68 17.42
C MET A 96 3.70 -10.79 16.92
N LEU A 97 4.95 -11.15 17.25
CA LEU A 97 6.12 -10.41 16.76
C LEU A 97 6.26 -10.56 15.24
N ALA A 98 6.15 -11.77 14.72
CA ALA A 98 6.23 -12.03 13.29
C ALA A 98 5.15 -11.26 12.52
N ALA A 99 3.91 -11.29 13.00
CA ALA A 99 2.79 -10.55 12.41
C ALA A 99 3.02 -9.03 12.44
N SER A 100 3.53 -8.51 13.55
CA SER A 100 3.79 -7.08 13.71
C SER A 100 4.88 -6.59 12.77
N VAL A 101 5.96 -7.33 12.64
CA VAL A 101 7.06 -7.00 11.71
C VAL A 101 6.57 -7.01 10.27
N ALA A 102 5.79 -8.01 9.90
CA ALA A 102 5.27 -8.15 8.54
C ALA A 102 4.20 -7.11 8.18
N ALA A 103 3.52 -6.51 9.15
CA ALA A 103 2.56 -5.45 8.93
C ALA A 103 3.23 -4.12 8.56
N VAL A 104 4.51 -3.93 8.88
CA VAL A 104 5.22 -2.65 8.66
C VAL A 104 5.34 -2.28 7.17
N PRO A 105 5.79 -3.17 6.24
CA PRO A 105 5.92 -2.79 4.83
C PRO A 105 4.64 -2.27 4.19
N PRO A 106 3.48 -2.93 4.28
CA PRO A 106 2.26 -2.38 3.67
C PRO A 106 1.79 -1.08 4.33
N VAL A 107 1.98 -0.92 5.64
CA VAL A 107 1.64 0.34 6.34
C VAL A 107 2.57 1.47 5.87
N VAL A 108 3.86 1.22 5.74
CA VAL A 108 4.84 2.19 5.23
C VAL A 108 4.51 2.56 3.79
N LEU A 109 4.20 1.59 2.94
CA LEU A 109 3.82 1.84 1.54
C LEU A 109 2.58 2.72 1.45
N LEU A 110 1.56 2.43 2.25
CA LEU A 110 0.34 3.22 2.33
C LEU A 110 0.65 4.66 2.78
N ALA A 111 1.42 4.84 3.84
CA ALA A 111 1.77 6.16 4.38
C ALA A 111 2.55 7.00 3.36
N ILE A 112 3.54 6.40 2.70
CA ILE A 112 4.38 7.09 1.71
C ILE A 112 3.57 7.41 0.45
N THR A 113 2.74 6.49 -0.03
CA THR A 113 1.88 6.73 -1.19
C THR A 113 0.91 7.87 -0.92
N HIS A 114 0.28 7.87 0.24
CA HIS A 114 -0.66 8.91 0.64
C HIS A 114 0.04 10.28 0.74
N LEU A 115 1.18 10.33 1.39
CA LEU A 115 1.97 11.56 1.50
C LEU A 115 2.42 12.08 0.14
N THR A 116 2.91 11.20 -0.74
CA THR A 116 3.35 11.56 -2.08
C THR A 116 2.21 12.15 -2.91
N VAL A 117 1.02 11.56 -2.86
CA VAL A 117 -0.16 12.05 -3.58
C VAL A 117 -0.57 13.42 -3.05
N ILE A 118 -0.62 13.61 -1.72
CA ILE A 118 -0.95 14.90 -1.11
C ILE A 118 0.04 15.98 -1.56
N LEU A 119 1.35 15.71 -1.49
CA LEU A 119 2.37 16.68 -1.89
C LEU A 119 2.30 17.02 -3.37
N THR A 120 2.08 16.03 -4.23
CA THR A 120 1.96 16.24 -5.67
C THR A 120 0.75 17.12 -6.01
N LEU A 121 -0.41 16.84 -5.43
CA LEU A 121 -1.62 17.63 -5.65
C LEU A 121 -1.49 19.03 -5.07
N SER A 122 -0.82 19.21 -3.93
CA SER A 122 -0.55 20.53 -3.36
C SER A 122 0.33 21.37 -4.28
N LEU A 123 1.36 20.79 -4.90
CA LEU A 123 2.22 21.49 -5.85
C LEU A 123 1.46 21.90 -7.10
N ILE A 124 0.60 21.03 -7.63
CA ILE A 124 -0.24 21.36 -8.79
C ILE A 124 -1.17 22.52 -8.46
N HIS A 125 -1.78 22.52 -7.27
CA HIS A 125 -2.68 23.58 -6.83
C HIS A 125 -1.97 24.93 -6.68
N ILE A 126 -0.74 24.94 -6.18
CA ILE A 126 0.07 26.15 -6.04
C ILE A 126 0.49 26.72 -7.40
N SER A 127 0.71 25.86 -8.40
CA SER A 127 1.14 26.26 -9.74
C SER A 127 -0.01 26.80 -10.61
N GLU A 128 -1.26 26.61 -10.24
CA GLU A 128 -2.39 27.21 -10.95
C GLU A 128 -2.45 28.72 -10.67
N PRO A 129 -2.40 29.56 -11.70
CA PRO A 129 -2.56 31.01 -11.50
C PRO A 129 -3.95 31.29 -10.96
N THR A 130 -4.02 32.06 -9.88
CA THR A 130 -5.29 32.58 -9.38
C THR A 130 -5.93 33.39 -10.51
N ARG A 131 -7.06 32.92 -11.03
CA ARG A 131 -7.82 33.68 -12.03
C ARG A 131 -8.36 34.94 -11.35
N PRO A 132 -8.07 36.15 -11.86
CA PRO A 132 -8.71 37.35 -11.37
C PRO A 132 -10.22 37.26 -11.61
N TYR A 133 -10.99 37.64 -10.62
CA TYR A 133 -12.46 37.71 -10.71
C TYR A 133 -12.89 38.72 -11.77
#